data_c7420b574dd3a1aa8059fd4fe4a64c23
#
_entry.id   c7420b574dd3a1aa8059fd4fe4a64c23
#
_cell.length_a   1.000
_cell.length_b   1.000
_cell.length_c   1.000
_cell.angle_alpha   90.00
_cell.angle_beta   90.00
_cell.angle_gamma   90.00
#
_symmetry.space_group_name_H-M   'P 1'
#
loop_
_entity.id
_entity.type
_entity.pdbx_description
1 polymer ?
#
loop_
_entity_poly.entity_id
_entity_poly.type
_entity_poly.pdbx_seq_one_letter_code
_entity_poly.pdbx_strand_id
1 'polypeptide(L)'
;MKRRRWYHYGVFGCPLILLLVVVALVGRPMAKGEMNPVLAEMAALDSAFKIIIGAVILGDIEVIHPALSKVRDSREALEGAVKTGYQISLPKNQNRLGDFLKLDSQFHIGLEELSAAAETGQKKVVRNLTHKLLDECVGCHERFRK
;
A
#
# COMPACT_ATOMS: atom_id res chain seq x y z
N MET A 1 60.38 -47.35 -32.33
CA MET A 1 59.06 -46.80 -32.78
C MET A 1 58.20 -46.51 -31.58
N LYS A 2 58.12 -45.22 -31.10
CA LYS A 2 57.25 -44.79 -30.01
C LYS A 2 56.04 -44.04 -30.59
N ARG A 3 54.86 -44.64 -30.49
CA ARG A 3 53.55 -44.01 -30.89
C ARG A 3 53.20 -42.99 -29.85
N ARG A 4 53.12 -41.67 -30.20
CA ARG A 4 52.55 -40.60 -29.37
C ARG A 4 51.01 -40.70 -29.42
N ARG A 5 50.41 -40.91 -28.24
CA ARG A 5 48.94 -40.88 -28.02
C ARG A 5 48.54 -39.43 -27.87
N TRP A 6 47.76 -38.86 -28.78
CA TRP A 6 47.14 -37.58 -28.68
C TRP A 6 45.90 -37.71 -27.82
N TYR A 7 45.89 -37.04 -26.68
CA TYR A 7 44.65 -36.88 -25.88
C TYR A 7 43.89 -35.69 -26.42
N HIS A 8 42.79 -35.94 -27.07
CA HIS A 8 41.80 -34.90 -27.36
C HIS A 8 41.03 -34.59 -26.09
N TYR A 9 41.34 -33.51 -25.40
CA TYR A 9 40.51 -32.93 -24.40
C TYR A 9 39.36 -32.27 -25.14
N GLY A 10 38.19 -32.91 -25.10
CA GLY A 10 36.94 -32.36 -25.62
C GLY A 10 36.51 -31.12 -24.83
N VAL A 11 36.47 -30.01 -25.52
CA VAL A 11 35.97 -28.74 -25.03
C VAL A 11 34.42 -28.83 -25.01
N PHE A 12 33.84 -29.55 -24.03
CA PHE A 12 32.39 -29.66 -23.87
C PHE A 12 31.90 -29.15 -22.51
N GLY A 13 32.64 -28.22 -21.86
CA GLY A 13 32.26 -27.73 -20.52
C GLY A 13 31.69 -26.33 -20.45
N CYS A 14 31.53 -25.58 -21.57
CA CYS A 14 31.28 -24.12 -21.45
C CYS A 14 29.86 -23.62 -21.71
N PRO A 15 28.94 -24.29 -22.41
CA PRO A 15 27.62 -23.69 -22.66
C PRO A 15 26.67 -23.73 -21.47
N LEU A 16 26.81 -24.72 -20.57
CA LEU A 16 25.89 -24.89 -19.44
C LEU A 16 26.13 -23.86 -18.34
N ILE A 17 27.41 -23.51 -18.08
CA ILE A 17 27.78 -22.50 -17.08
C ILE A 17 27.38 -21.10 -17.56
N LEU A 18 27.53 -20.81 -18.87
CA LEU A 18 27.11 -19.52 -19.44
C LEU A 18 25.59 -19.34 -19.39
N LEU A 19 24.81 -20.42 -19.61
CA LEU A 19 23.34 -20.40 -19.53
C LEU A 19 22.86 -20.11 -18.12
N LEU A 20 23.49 -20.71 -17.08
CA LEU A 20 23.14 -20.47 -15.68
C LEU A 20 23.44 -19.03 -15.23
N VAL A 21 24.53 -18.44 -15.72
CA VAL A 21 24.87 -17.03 -15.40
C VAL A 21 23.89 -16.06 -16.05
N VAL A 22 23.47 -16.32 -17.30
CA VAL A 22 22.50 -15.48 -18.00
C VAL A 22 21.12 -15.55 -17.32
N VAL A 23 20.68 -16.74 -16.87
CA VAL A 23 19.40 -16.90 -16.15
C VAL A 23 19.45 -16.17 -14.79
N ALA A 24 20.60 -16.17 -14.09
CA ALA A 24 20.75 -15.44 -12.82
C ALA A 24 20.75 -13.91 -13.00
N LEU A 25 21.17 -13.40 -14.17
CA LEU A 25 21.16 -11.96 -14.48
C LEU A 25 19.80 -11.45 -14.97
N VAL A 26 19.00 -12.29 -15.67
CA VAL A 26 17.68 -11.94 -16.19
C VAL A 26 16.59 -12.05 -15.10
N GLY A 27 16.85 -12.82 -14.04
CA GLY A 27 15.89 -13.09 -12.97
C GLY A 27 15.94 -12.15 -11.77
N ARG A 28 16.66 -11.01 -11.82
CA ARG A 28 16.52 -10.00 -10.77
C ARG A 28 15.22 -9.24 -11.04
N PRO A 29 14.15 -9.42 -10.22
CA PRO A 29 13.02 -8.49 -10.28
C PRO A 29 13.64 -7.10 -10.04
N MET A 30 13.46 -6.19 -10.98
CA MET A 30 13.70 -4.78 -10.72
C MET A 30 12.94 -4.49 -9.42
N ALA A 31 13.67 -4.08 -8.38
CA ALA A 31 13.05 -3.56 -7.19
C ALA A 31 12.13 -2.44 -7.68
N LYS A 32 10.82 -2.70 -7.72
CA LYS A 32 9.79 -1.66 -7.79
C LYS A 32 10.23 -0.71 -6.70
N GLY A 33 10.59 0.54 -7.05
CA GLY A 33 10.95 1.54 -6.06
C GLY A 33 9.87 1.47 -5.00
N GLU A 34 10.25 1.06 -3.81
CA GLU A 34 9.32 0.66 -2.76
C GLU A 34 8.53 1.91 -2.40
N MET A 35 7.31 1.98 -2.94
CA MET A 35 6.43 3.13 -2.72
C MET A 35 6.18 3.19 -1.21
N ASN A 36 6.51 4.33 -0.59
CA ASN A 36 6.26 4.55 0.83
C ASN A 36 4.81 4.12 1.16
N PRO A 37 4.59 3.09 1.99
CA PRO A 37 3.26 2.53 2.22
C PRO A 37 2.29 3.55 2.82
N VAL A 38 2.76 4.54 3.59
CA VAL A 38 1.92 5.66 4.08
C VAL A 38 1.43 6.51 2.92
N LEU A 39 2.28 6.80 1.93
CA LEU A 39 1.85 7.57 0.75
C LEU A 39 0.89 6.78 -0.13
N ALA A 40 1.07 5.46 -0.23
CA ALA A 40 0.14 4.59 -0.95
C ALA A 40 -1.26 4.60 -0.30
N GLU A 41 -1.32 4.52 1.02
CA GLU A 41 -2.56 4.62 1.78
C GLU A 41 -3.23 5.99 1.63
N MET A 42 -2.46 7.09 1.74
CA MET A 42 -2.98 8.45 1.51
C MET A 42 -3.55 8.62 0.10
N ALA A 43 -2.94 8.01 -0.93
CA ALA A 43 -3.45 8.03 -2.30
C ALA A 43 -4.75 7.21 -2.45
N ALA A 44 -4.86 6.08 -1.76
CA ALA A 44 -6.09 5.28 -1.74
C ALA A 44 -7.23 6.04 -1.04
N LEU A 45 -6.95 6.70 0.09
CA LEU A 45 -7.89 7.55 0.82
C LEU A 45 -8.37 8.74 -0.03
N ASP A 46 -7.47 9.46 -0.70
CA ASP A 46 -7.83 10.56 -1.60
C ASP A 46 -8.80 10.08 -2.70
N SER A 47 -8.51 8.93 -3.31
CA SER A 47 -9.37 8.36 -4.35
C SER A 47 -10.74 7.94 -3.80
N ALA A 48 -10.79 7.31 -2.63
CA ALA A 48 -12.04 6.88 -1.99
C ALA A 48 -12.89 8.09 -1.57
N PHE A 49 -12.30 9.13 -0.97
CA PHE A 49 -13.04 10.31 -0.53
C PHE A 49 -13.65 11.11 -1.69
N LYS A 50 -13.02 11.16 -2.85
CA LYS A 50 -13.63 11.75 -4.05
C LYS A 50 -14.93 11.03 -4.44
N ILE A 51 -14.96 9.71 -4.34
CA ILE A 51 -16.16 8.90 -4.60
C ILE A 51 -17.19 9.12 -3.48
N ILE A 52 -16.79 9.05 -2.21
CA ILE A 52 -17.66 9.22 -1.04
C ILE A 52 -18.37 10.57 -1.08
N ILE A 53 -17.65 11.67 -1.33
CA ILE A 53 -18.24 13.00 -1.42
C ILE A 53 -19.27 13.06 -2.55
N GLY A 54 -18.94 12.55 -3.74
CA GLY A 54 -19.87 12.44 -4.86
C GLY A 54 -21.13 11.64 -4.50
N ALA A 55 -20.94 10.49 -3.88
CA ALA A 55 -22.02 9.59 -3.42
C ALA A 55 -22.96 10.28 -2.42
N VAL A 56 -22.42 11.01 -1.45
CA VAL A 56 -23.20 11.78 -0.47
C VAL A 56 -24.02 12.88 -1.13
N ILE A 57 -23.42 13.61 -2.10
CA ILE A 57 -24.10 14.70 -2.82
C ILE A 57 -25.24 14.18 -3.68
N LEU A 58 -25.01 13.07 -4.39
CA LEU A 58 -25.99 12.47 -5.31
C LEU A 58 -26.99 11.53 -4.61
N GLY A 59 -26.67 11.08 -3.41
CA GLY A 59 -27.48 10.11 -2.65
C GLY A 59 -27.23 8.65 -3.05
N ASP A 60 -26.19 8.35 -3.83
CA ASP A 60 -25.82 7.03 -4.36
C ASP A 60 -24.83 6.33 -3.42
N ILE A 61 -25.25 6.15 -2.16
CA ILE A 61 -24.35 5.72 -1.06
C ILE A 61 -23.90 4.26 -1.15
N GLU A 62 -24.51 3.44 -1.99
CA GLU A 62 -24.15 2.04 -2.24
C GLU A 62 -22.75 1.86 -2.86
N VAL A 63 -22.21 2.90 -3.52
CA VAL A 63 -20.86 2.87 -4.10
C VAL A 63 -19.76 3.05 -3.05
N ILE A 64 -20.08 3.43 -1.81
CA ILE A 64 -19.11 3.74 -0.75
C ILE A 64 -18.37 2.49 -0.29
N HIS A 65 -19.07 1.41 0.01
CA HIS A 65 -18.47 0.16 0.46
C HIS A 65 -17.40 -0.38 -0.53
N PRO A 66 -17.70 -0.53 -1.83
CA PRO A 66 -16.67 -0.95 -2.80
C PRO A 66 -15.55 0.08 -2.98
N ALA A 67 -15.80 1.38 -2.83
CA ALA A 67 -14.76 2.40 -2.92
C ALA A 67 -13.71 2.27 -1.81
N LEU A 68 -14.08 1.75 -0.64
CA LEU A 68 -13.18 1.55 0.50
C LEU A 68 -12.31 0.29 0.41
N SER A 69 -12.53 -0.61 -0.57
CA SER A 69 -11.75 -1.85 -0.69
C SER A 69 -10.24 -1.57 -0.82
N LYS A 70 -9.86 -0.63 -1.71
CA LYS A 70 -8.45 -0.26 -1.92
C LYS A 70 -7.82 0.40 -0.69
N VAL A 71 -8.61 1.07 0.14
CA VAL A 71 -8.14 1.64 1.40
C VAL A 71 -7.82 0.52 2.39
N ARG A 72 -8.67 -0.51 2.48
CA ARG A 72 -8.41 -1.70 3.31
C ARG A 72 -7.12 -2.41 2.87
N ASP A 73 -6.97 -2.66 1.56
CA ASP A 73 -5.78 -3.32 1.00
C ASP A 73 -4.49 -2.51 1.31
N SER A 74 -4.54 -1.18 1.17
CA SER A 74 -3.37 -0.32 1.43
C SER A 74 -3.03 -0.25 2.92
N ARG A 75 -4.02 -0.27 3.80
CA ARG A 75 -3.83 -0.37 5.26
C ARG A 75 -3.17 -1.69 5.65
N GLU A 76 -3.69 -2.81 5.15
CA GLU A 76 -3.10 -4.14 5.41
C GLU A 76 -1.63 -4.19 4.94
N ALA A 77 -1.31 -3.59 3.79
CA ALA A 77 0.05 -3.49 3.29
C ALA A 77 0.94 -2.65 4.22
N LEU A 78 0.46 -1.51 4.73
CA LEU A 78 1.19 -0.68 5.70
C LEU A 78 1.42 -1.43 7.01
N GLU A 79 0.39 -2.06 7.58
CA GLU A 79 0.51 -2.85 8.81
C GLU A 79 1.48 -4.03 8.63
N GLY A 80 1.43 -4.70 7.48
CA GLY A 80 2.37 -5.77 7.11
C GLY A 80 3.82 -5.26 7.04
N ALA A 81 4.04 -4.10 6.39
CA ALA A 81 5.34 -3.47 6.31
C ALA A 81 5.90 -3.11 7.70
N VAL A 82 5.08 -2.52 8.57
CA VAL A 82 5.48 -2.18 9.95
C VAL A 82 5.84 -3.43 10.74
N LYS A 83 5.08 -4.52 10.62
CA LYS A 83 5.39 -5.82 11.27
C LYS A 83 6.72 -6.40 10.79
N THR A 84 7.12 -6.12 9.55
CA THR A 84 8.41 -6.59 8.97
C THR A 84 9.57 -5.61 9.19
N GLY A 85 9.37 -4.54 9.98
CA GLY A 85 10.41 -3.60 10.39
C GLY A 85 10.46 -2.29 9.61
N TYR A 86 9.46 -2.00 8.75
CA TYR A 86 9.36 -0.69 8.12
C TYR A 86 9.16 0.41 9.18
N GLN A 87 10.00 1.45 9.09
CA GLN A 87 9.91 2.60 10.00
C GLN A 87 9.13 3.73 9.32
N ILE A 88 7.99 4.06 9.90
CA ILE A 88 7.19 5.20 9.43
C ILE A 88 7.97 6.50 9.68
N SER A 89 8.18 7.26 8.61
CA SER A 89 8.77 8.60 8.66
C SER A 89 7.70 9.65 8.41
N LEU A 90 7.45 10.49 9.40
CA LEU A 90 6.50 11.58 9.33
C LEU A 90 7.20 12.88 8.92
N PRO A 91 6.63 13.69 8.04
CA PRO A 91 7.19 14.98 7.64
C PRO A 91 7.32 15.98 8.81
N LYS A 92 6.46 15.83 9.83
CA LYS A 92 6.34 16.73 10.97
C LYS A 92 6.04 15.93 12.24
N ASN A 93 6.55 16.36 13.38
CA ASN A 93 6.28 15.76 14.69
C ASN A 93 6.61 14.26 14.79
N GLN A 94 7.77 13.84 14.24
CA GLN A 94 8.21 12.43 14.28
C GLN A 94 8.25 11.85 15.71
N ASN A 95 8.55 12.67 16.72
CA ASN A 95 8.54 12.29 18.13
C ASN A 95 7.13 11.96 18.68
N ARG A 96 6.08 12.23 17.90
CA ARG A 96 4.68 11.95 18.23
C ARG A 96 4.09 10.83 17.36
N LEU A 97 4.92 9.90 16.91
CA LEU A 97 4.48 8.76 16.08
C LEU A 97 3.35 7.96 16.75
N GLY A 98 3.39 7.78 18.08
CA GLY A 98 2.32 7.08 18.79
C GLY A 98 0.95 7.77 18.68
N ASP A 99 0.93 9.12 18.69
CA ASP A 99 -0.31 9.88 18.48
C ASP A 99 -0.82 9.74 17.05
N PHE A 100 0.09 9.75 16.07
CA PHE A 100 -0.25 9.49 14.65
C PHE A 100 -0.92 8.13 14.49
N LEU A 101 -0.32 7.06 14.99
CA LEU A 101 -0.87 5.70 14.88
C LEU A 101 -2.23 5.55 15.57
N LYS A 102 -2.43 6.25 16.70
CA LYS A 102 -3.73 6.27 17.38
C LYS A 102 -4.80 6.96 16.54
N LEU A 103 -4.50 8.12 15.97
CA LEU A 103 -5.43 8.85 15.09
C LEU A 103 -5.75 8.06 13.84
N ASP A 104 -4.76 7.46 13.23
CA ASP A 104 -4.90 6.59 12.08
C ASP A 104 -5.85 5.42 12.37
N SER A 105 -5.63 4.70 13.47
CA SER A 105 -6.50 3.61 13.90
C SER A 105 -7.96 4.07 14.14
N GLN A 106 -8.16 5.23 14.79
CA GLN A 106 -9.51 5.78 15.03
C GLN A 106 -10.20 6.17 13.73
N PHE A 107 -9.46 6.74 12.78
CA PHE A 107 -9.95 7.11 11.47
C PHE A 107 -10.44 5.87 10.69
N HIS A 108 -9.68 4.78 10.70
CA HIS A 108 -10.08 3.53 10.06
C HIS A 108 -11.32 2.88 10.68
N ILE A 109 -11.49 2.96 12.00
CA ILE A 109 -12.74 2.55 12.65
C ILE A 109 -13.92 3.38 12.10
N GLY A 110 -13.76 4.68 11.95
CA GLY A 110 -14.77 5.55 11.36
C GLY A 110 -15.10 5.22 9.90
N LEU A 111 -14.10 4.77 9.11
CA LEU A 111 -14.34 4.28 7.74
C LEU A 111 -15.16 2.99 7.70
N GLU A 112 -14.94 2.06 8.62
CA GLU A 112 -15.76 0.85 8.72
C GLU A 112 -17.20 1.17 9.16
N GLU A 113 -17.37 2.11 10.10
CA GLU A 113 -18.71 2.61 10.48
C GLU A 113 -19.43 3.25 9.28
N LEU A 114 -18.71 4.05 8.48
CA LEU A 114 -19.24 4.67 7.26
C LEU A 114 -19.65 3.61 6.23
N SER A 115 -18.83 2.58 6.04
CA SER A 115 -19.11 1.46 5.15
C SER A 115 -20.38 0.73 5.55
N ALA A 116 -20.50 0.36 6.82
CA ALA A 116 -21.68 -0.33 7.37
C ALA A 116 -22.98 0.51 7.27
N ALA A 117 -22.86 1.83 7.51
CA ALA A 117 -24.00 2.75 7.36
C ALA A 117 -24.44 2.87 5.90
N ALA A 118 -23.50 2.83 4.95
CA ALA A 118 -23.79 2.86 3.52
C ALA A 118 -24.50 1.58 3.06
N GLU A 119 -23.99 0.40 3.47
CA GLU A 119 -24.62 -0.90 3.15
C GLU A 119 -26.06 -1.03 3.67
N THR A 120 -26.34 -0.41 4.81
CA THR A 120 -27.69 -0.42 5.43
C THR A 120 -28.57 0.76 5.00
N GLY A 121 -28.14 1.55 4.01
CA GLY A 121 -28.94 2.64 3.42
C GLY A 121 -29.15 3.86 4.33
N GLN A 122 -28.34 4.03 5.38
CA GLN A 122 -28.51 5.08 6.40
C GLN A 122 -27.95 6.44 5.95
N LYS A 123 -28.53 7.07 4.92
CA LYS A 123 -28.04 8.30 4.26
C LYS A 123 -27.65 9.42 5.23
N LYS A 124 -28.43 9.63 6.31
CA LYS A 124 -28.14 10.68 7.31
C LYS A 124 -26.87 10.35 8.11
N VAL A 125 -26.69 9.07 8.50
CA VAL A 125 -25.51 8.60 9.23
C VAL A 125 -24.28 8.71 8.34
N VAL A 126 -24.36 8.22 7.10
CA VAL A 126 -23.31 8.33 6.08
C VAL A 126 -22.84 9.78 5.94
N ARG A 127 -23.74 10.74 5.75
CA ARG A 127 -23.39 12.16 5.65
C ARG A 127 -22.65 12.65 6.89
N ASN A 128 -23.15 12.35 8.09
CA ASN A 128 -22.54 12.82 9.33
C ASN A 128 -21.13 12.22 9.54
N LEU A 129 -20.97 10.92 9.27
CA LEU A 129 -19.67 10.26 9.34
C LEU A 129 -18.67 10.82 8.30
N THR A 130 -19.14 11.11 7.08
CA THR A 130 -18.29 11.75 6.05
C THR A 130 -17.76 13.10 6.53
N HIS A 131 -18.58 13.95 7.12
CA HIS A 131 -18.16 15.23 7.68
C HIS A 131 -17.12 15.04 8.80
N LYS A 132 -17.39 14.15 9.75
CA LYS A 132 -16.48 13.82 10.86
C LYS A 132 -15.12 13.36 10.33
N LEU A 133 -15.11 12.44 9.37
CA LEU A 133 -13.86 11.90 8.78
C LEU A 133 -13.08 12.97 8.02
N LEU A 134 -13.74 13.91 7.33
CA LEU A 134 -13.05 15.04 6.70
C LEU A 134 -12.37 15.94 7.74
N ASP A 135 -13.02 16.23 8.85
CA ASP A 135 -12.44 17.01 9.95
C ASP A 135 -11.24 16.29 10.57
N GLU A 136 -11.30 14.96 10.71
CA GLU A 136 -10.19 14.13 11.18
C GLU A 136 -9.02 14.15 10.20
N CYS A 137 -9.26 14.10 8.88
CA CYS A 137 -8.21 14.26 7.85
C CYS A 137 -7.50 15.61 7.99
N VAL A 138 -8.25 16.70 8.12
CA VAL A 138 -7.68 18.05 8.28
C VAL A 138 -6.85 18.13 9.55
N GLY A 139 -7.40 17.71 10.70
CA GLY A 139 -6.70 17.75 11.99
C GLY A 139 -5.44 16.89 12.05
N CYS A 140 -5.41 15.74 11.37
CA CYS A 140 -4.22 14.90 11.24
C CYS A 140 -3.18 15.60 10.36
N HIS A 141 -3.58 16.12 9.19
CA HIS A 141 -2.68 16.82 8.27
C HIS A 141 -2.05 18.07 8.88
N GLU A 142 -2.79 18.86 9.65
CA GLU A 142 -2.23 20.02 10.37
C GLU A 142 -1.10 19.64 11.35
N ARG A 143 -1.19 18.45 11.93
CA ARG A 143 -0.22 17.96 12.92
C ARG A 143 0.98 17.27 12.28
N PHE A 144 0.80 16.49 11.22
CA PHE A 144 1.80 15.54 10.72
C PHE A 144 2.24 15.76 9.26
N ARG A 145 1.50 16.52 8.46
CA ARG A 145 1.85 16.89 7.09
C ARG A 145 2.57 18.25 7.05
N LYS A 146 3.41 18.47 6.02
CA LYS A 146 4.04 19.79 5.77
C LYS A 146 3.00 20.82 5.34
#